data_735f309d5ab57260f002c72b1ec0c885
#
_entry.id   735f309d5ab57260f002c72b1ec0c885
#
_cell.length_a   1.000
_cell.length_b   1.000
_cell.length_c   1.000
_cell.angle_alpha   90.00
_cell.angle_beta   90.00
_cell.angle_gamma   90.00
#
_symmetry.space_group_name_H-M   'P 1'
#
loop_
_entity.id
_entity.type
_entity.pdbx_description
1 polymer ?
#
loop_
_entity_poly.entity_id
_entity_poly.type
_entity_poly.pdbx_seq_one_letter_code
_entity_poly.pdbx_strand_id
1 'polypeptide(L)'
;ITILLVEVYAPAYDKSYDMRVEEQTSIRQLMEEMTVLIGQKERNYMAGELEKLCLCSIERGEMLSREQCLQDYGIGNGYRFVLI
;
A
#
# COMPACT_ATOMS: atom_id res chain seq x y z
N ILE A 1 -12.00 9.21 -11.98
CA ILE A 1 -11.43 8.40 -10.89
C ILE A 1 -11.09 7.01 -11.41
N THR A 2 -9.84 6.61 -11.24
CA THR A 2 -9.40 5.29 -11.66
C THR A 2 -9.04 4.47 -10.42
N ILE A 3 -9.73 3.35 -10.28
CA ILE A 3 -9.48 2.40 -9.20
C ILE A 3 -8.61 1.27 -9.74
N LEU A 4 -7.52 0.99 -9.05
CA LEU A 4 -6.60 -0.08 -9.40
C LEU A 4 -6.75 -1.24 -8.42
N LEU A 5 -6.62 -2.45 -8.93
CA LEU A 5 -6.58 -3.64 -8.10
C LEU A 5 -5.10 -4.04 -7.94
N VAL A 6 -4.63 -4.04 -6.70
CA VAL A 6 -3.23 -4.31 -6.38
C VAL A 6 -3.13 -5.34 -5.27
N GLU A 7 -1.95 -5.93 -5.13
CA GLU A 7 -1.66 -6.87 -4.05
C GLU A 7 -0.66 -6.24 -3.10
N VAL A 8 -0.95 -6.32 -1.80
CA VAL A 8 -0.07 -5.76 -0.76
C VAL A 8 0.37 -6.88 0.17
N TYR A 9 1.67 -7.12 0.22
CA TYR A 9 2.26 -8.07 1.16
C TYR A 9 2.69 -7.34 2.43
N ALA A 10 2.25 -7.84 3.57
CA ALA A 10 2.62 -7.29 4.87
C ALA A 10 3.48 -8.32 5.61
N PRO A 11 4.81 -8.14 5.65
CA PRO A 11 5.71 -9.08 6.33
C PRO A 11 5.37 -9.31 7.79
N ALA A 12 4.83 -8.28 8.47
CA ALA A 12 4.44 -8.39 9.88
C ALA A 12 3.46 -9.55 10.13
N TYR A 13 2.66 -9.90 9.14
CA TYR A 13 1.67 -10.98 9.24
C TYR A 13 1.96 -12.13 8.29
N ASP A 14 2.99 -11.99 7.45
CA ASP A 14 3.33 -12.96 6.41
C ASP A 14 2.11 -13.28 5.53
N LYS A 15 1.39 -12.25 5.12
CA LYS A 15 0.18 -12.39 4.31
C LYS A 15 0.12 -11.33 3.23
N SER A 16 -0.54 -11.68 2.13
CA SER A 16 -0.85 -10.77 1.03
C SER A 16 -2.33 -10.47 1.00
N TYR A 17 -2.67 -9.25 0.60
CA TYR A 17 -4.05 -8.77 0.55
C TYR A 17 -4.32 -8.14 -0.80
N ASP A 18 -5.45 -8.48 -1.40
CA ASP A 18 -5.91 -7.80 -2.61
C ASP A 18 -6.66 -6.55 -2.18
N MET A 19 -6.28 -5.42 -2.74
CA MET A 19 -6.87 -4.14 -2.38
C MET A 19 -7.23 -3.33 -3.60
N ARG A 20 -8.30 -2.54 -3.47
CA ARG A 20 -8.67 -1.53 -4.47
C ARG A 20 -8.15 -0.20 -3.99
N VAL A 21 -7.39 0.48 -4.84
CA VAL A 21 -6.79 1.77 -4.49
C VAL A 21 -7.06 2.78 -5.60
N GLU A 22 -7.22 4.04 -5.23
CA GLU A 22 -7.44 5.12 -6.18
C GLU A 22 -6.08 5.68 -6.59
N GLU A 23 -5.80 5.74 -7.89
CA GLU A 23 -4.46 6.05 -8.39
C GLU A 23 -3.99 7.48 -8.13
N GLN A 24 -4.91 8.41 -7.87
CA GLN A 24 -4.57 9.81 -7.60
C GLN A 24 -4.47 10.11 -6.11
N THR A 25 -4.81 9.17 -5.25
CA THR A 25 -4.65 9.35 -3.81
C THR A 25 -3.17 9.30 -3.44
N SER A 26 -2.74 10.19 -2.55
CA SER A 26 -1.34 10.20 -2.13
C SER A 26 -0.92 8.87 -1.53
N ILE A 27 0.33 8.51 -1.72
CA ILE A 27 0.90 7.28 -1.13
C ILE A 27 0.72 7.30 0.39
N ARG A 28 0.91 8.44 1.03
CA ARG A 28 0.68 8.60 2.48
C ARG A 28 -0.72 8.16 2.87
N GLN A 29 -1.73 8.65 2.16
CA GLN A 29 -3.13 8.32 2.43
C GLN A 29 -3.41 6.84 2.14
N LEU A 30 -2.86 6.32 1.06
CA LEU A 30 -3.01 4.89 0.74
C LEU A 30 -2.43 4.01 1.84
N MET A 31 -1.27 4.38 2.39
CA MET A 31 -0.66 3.62 3.48
C MET A 31 -1.56 3.61 4.72
N GLU A 32 -2.19 4.75 5.03
CA GLU A 32 -3.14 4.80 6.14
C GLU A 32 -4.31 3.85 5.90
N GLU A 33 -4.88 3.88 4.70
CA GLU A 33 -6.00 3.01 4.35
C GLU A 33 -5.60 1.53 4.39
N MET A 34 -4.40 1.21 3.90
CA MET A 34 -3.89 -0.16 3.93
C MET A 34 -3.72 -0.66 5.36
N THR A 35 -3.16 0.15 6.25
CA THR A 35 -2.96 -0.27 7.64
C THR A 35 -4.28 -0.50 8.35
N VAL A 36 -5.29 0.33 8.06
CA VAL A 36 -6.63 0.15 8.64
C VAL A 36 -7.25 -1.15 8.15
N LEU A 37 -7.20 -1.42 6.84
CA LEU A 37 -7.78 -2.64 6.27
C LEU A 37 -7.09 -3.89 6.81
N ILE A 38 -5.77 -3.90 6.87
CA ILE A 38 -5.02 -5.04 7.38
C ILE A 38 -5.32 -5.24 8.85
N GLY A 39 -5.33 -4.16 9.63
CA GLY A 39 -5.67 -4.21 11.06
C GLY A 39 -7.03 -4.82 11.31
N GLN A 40 -8.03 -4.47 10.50
CA GLN A 40 -9.38 -5.01 10.60
C GLN A 40 -9.40 -6.51 10.30
N LYS A 41 -8.69 -6.94 9.26
CA LYS A 41 -8.64 -8.34 8.86
C LYS A 41 -7.91 -9.20 9.89
N GLU A 42 -6.85 -8.68 10.47
CA GLU A 42 -6.02 -9.42 11.43
C GLU A 42 -6.46 -9.20 12.88
N ARG A 43 -7.46 -8.35 13.10
CA ARG A 43 -7.94 -7.99 14.43
C ARG A 43 -6.84 -7.46 15.32
N ASN A 44 -5.91 -6.74 14.71
CA ASN A 44 -4.75 -6.20 15.40
C ASN A 44 -4.35 -4.92 14.68
N TYR A 45 -3.79 -3.96 15.41
CA TYR A 45 -3.36 -2.71 14.82
C TYR A 45 -1.92 -2.80 14.33
N MET A 46 -1.72 -2.38 13.08
CA MET A 46 -0.38 -2.02 12.62
C MET A 46 -0.03 -0.62 13.13
N ALA A 47 -0.90 -0.06 13.92
CA ALA A 47 -0.90 1.34 14.29
C ALA A 47 0.25 1.71 15.22
N GLY A 48 0.53 2.99 15.25
CA GLY A 48 1.52 3.60 16.12
C GLY A 48 2.83 3.88 15.42
N GLU A 49 3.08 3.25 14.28
CA GLU A 49 4.34 3.42 13.57
C GLU A 49 4.18 3.69 12.08
N LEU A 50 3.04 4.28 11.69
CA LEU A 50 2.78 4.63 10.29
C LEU A 50 3.91 5.46 9.68
N GLU A 51 4.49 6.33 10.47
CA GLU A 51 5.61 7.18 10.05
C GLU A 51 6.85 6.38 9.67
N LYS A 52 6.98 5.18 10.22
CA LYS A 52 8.13 4.30 9.99
C LYS A 52 7.89 3.29 8.89
N LEU A 53 6.66 3.16 8.41
CA LEU A 53 6.34 2.23 7.34
C LEU A 53 6.76 2.80 6.00
N CYS A 54 7.07 1.88 5.08
CA CYS A 54 7.40 2.22 3.70
C CYS A 54 6.53 1.36 2.78
N LEU A 55 6.15 1.93 1.66
CA LEU A 55 5.46 1.19 0.60
C LEU A 55 6.43 1.03 -0.56
N CYS A 56 6.76 -0.21 -0.88
CA CYS A 56 7.70 -0.54 -1.95
C CYS A 56 6.97 -1.23 -3.09
N SER A 57 7.31 -0.87 -4.32
CA SER A 57 6.78 -1.56 -5.50
C SER A 57 7.73 -2.67 -5.90
N ILE A 58 7.21 -3.89 -6.02
CA ILE A 58 8.01 -5.03 -6.45
C ILE A 58 8.38 -4.87 -7.93
N GLU A 59 7.43 -4.52 -8.78
CA GLU A 59 7.67 -4.38 -10.21
C GLU A 59 8.67 -3.29 -10.52
N ARG A 60 8.64 -2.19 -9.78
CA ARG A 60 9.57 -1.08 -10.00
C ARG A 60 10.87 -1.23 -9.20
N GLY A 61 10.86 -2.09 -8.17
CA GLY A 61 12.05 -2.30 -7.35
C GLY A 61 12.45 -1.07 -6.55
N GLU A 62 11.47 -0.26 -6.12
CA GLU A 62 11.77 0.98 -5.40
C GLU A 62 10.74 1.28 -4.32
N MET A 63 11.18 2.06 -3.34
CA MET A 63 10.31 2.62 -2.32
C MET A 63 9.58 3.83 -2.90
N LEU A 64 8.27 3.91 -2.67
CA LEU A 64 7.46 5.00 -3.19
C LEU A 64 7.46 6.20 -2.25
N SER A 65 7.47 7.39 -2.85
CA SER A 65 7.42 8.64 -2.09
C SER A 65 6.01 8.88 -1.54
N ARG A 66 5.92 9.25 -0.26
CA ARG A 66 4.65 9.52 0.40
C ARG A 66 3.90 10.69 -0.21
N GLU A 67 4.62 11.61 -0.83
CA GLU A 67 4.06 12.85 -1.38
C GLU A 67 3.53 12.68 -2.79
N GLN A 68 3.78 11.53 -3.41
CA GLN A 68 3.33 11.23 -4.77
C GLN A 68 2.13 10.28 -4.75
N CYS A 69 1.58 10.00 -5.92
CA CYS A 69 0.49 9.03 -6.06
C CYS A 69 0.89 7.95 -7.06
N LEU A 70 0.10 6.89 -7.15
CA LEU A 70 0.40 5.76 -8.04
C LEU A 70 0.46 6.21 -9.50
N GLN A 71 -0.38 7.16 -9.88
CA GLN A 71 -0.39 7.68 -11.24
C GLN A 71 0.95 8.31 -11.62
N ASP A 72 1.62 8.96 -10.67
CA ASP A 72 2.93 9.58 -10.93
C ASP A 72 4.00 8.55 -11.32
N TYR A 73 3.82 7.31 -10.89
CA TYR A 73 4.74 6.22 -11.18
C TYR A 73 4.30 5.38 -12.39
N GLY A 74 3.15 5.66 -12.97
CA GLY A 74 2.60 4.85 -14.04
C GLY A 74 2.18 3.45 -13.58
N ILE A 75 1.82 3.31 -12.30
CA ILE A 75 1.43 2.02 -11.73
C ILE A 75 0.02 1.66 -12.20
N GLY A 76 -0.16 0.41 -12.56
CA GLY A 76 -1.43 -0.11 -13.06
C GLY A 76 -1.94 -1.30 -12.26
N ASN A 77 -2.99 -1.93 -12.79
CA ASN A 77 -3.58 -3.11 -12.18
C ASN A 77 -2.56 -4.25 -12.08
N GLY A 78 -2.69 -5.05 -11.04
CA GLY A 78 -1.87 -6.24 -10.84
C GLY A 78 -0.51 -5.96 -10.22
N TYR A 79 -0.16 -4.72 -9.97
CA TYR A 79 1.10 -4.40 -9.30
C TYR A 79 1.08 -4.94 -7.87
N ARG A 80 2.27 -5.31 -7.42
CA ARG A 80 2.46 -5.87 -6.07
C ARG A 80 3.33 -4.93 -5.25
N PHE A 81 2.92 -4.76 -3.99
CA PHE A 81 3.63 -3.89 -3.06
C PHE A 81 4.02 -4.65 -1.80
N VAL A 82 5.03 -4.14 -1.12
CA VAL A 82 5.39 -4.57 0.23
C VAL A 82 5.19 -3.37 1.15
N LEU A 83 4.40 -3.56 2.19
CA LEU A 83 4.19 -2.56 3.23
C LEU A 83 5.00 -2.96 4.46
N ILE A 84 6.10 -2.25 4.68
CA ILE A 84 7.09 -2.65 5.68
C ILE A 84 7.63 -1.47 6.47
#